data_bd91f26776f894b203ae53fd4294201d
#
_entry.id   bd91f26776f894b203ae53fd4294201d
#
_cell.length_a   1.000
_cell.length_b   1.000
_cell.length_c   1.000
_cell.angle_alpha   90.00
_cell.angle_beta   90.00
_cell.angle_gamma   90.00
#
_symmetry.space_group_name_H-M   'P 1'
#
loop_
_entity.id
_entity.type
_entity.pdbx_description
1 polymer ?
#
loop_
_entity_poly.entity_id
_entity_poly.type
_entity_poly.pdbx_seq_one_letter_code
_entity_poly.pdbx_strand_id
1 'polypeptide(L)'
;MRTYTIESPYGTLRLVLQTASYAAMPHNPRPLAIVAREENPEYPDETYGVVTVNMDPHTGLKDQTGDRAFVKTYGENGHWVPELMRQLEKSGAAVRTGRSLENGRGVIFPLYEFKPELL
;
A
#
# COMPACT_ATOMS: atom_id res chain seq x y z
N MET A 1 2.30 17.81 2.66
CA MET A 1 1.74 16.46 2.60
C MET A 1 0.71 16.38 1.48
N ARG A 2 0.81 15.39 0.61
CA ARG A 2 -0.13 15.27 -0.51
C ARG A 2 -1.44 14.64 -0.06
N THR A 3 -2.54 15.11 -0.64
CA THR A 3 -3.85 14.53 -0.48
C THR A 3 -4.25 13.80 -1.75
N TYR A 4 -4.70 12.55 -1.61
CA TYR A 4 -5.18 11.74 -2.72
C TYR A 4 -6.71 11.70 -2.66
N THR A 5 -7.34 12.14 -3.73
CA THR A 5 -8.80 12.18 -3.82
C THR A 5 -9.29 10.96 -4.59
N ILE A 6 -10.16 10.17 -3.96
CA ILE A 6 -10.73 8.96 -4.52
C ILE A 6 -12.25 9.12 -4.58
N GLU A 7 -12.80 9.02 -5.77
CA GLU A 7 -14.25 9.04 -5.97
C GLU A 7 -14.81 7.63 -5.75
N SER A 8 -15.90 7.54 -5.01
CA SER A 8 -16.60 6.30 -4.78
C SER A 8 -18.11 6.49 -4.87
N PRO A 9 -18.89 5.39 -4.99
CA PRO A 9 -20.35 5.49 -4.97
C PRO A 9 -20.92 6.09 -3.69
N TYR A 10 -20.12 6.11 -2.62
CA TYR A 10 -20.51 6.62 -1.31
C TYR A 10 -20.01 8.05 -1.03
N GLY A 11 -19.34 8.65 -2.00
CA GLY A 11 -18.83 10.01 -1.89
C GLY A 11 -17.33 10.10 -2.20
N THR A 12 -16.79 11.27 -1.94
CA THR A 12 -15.37 11.57 -2.17
C THR A 12 -14.56 11.26 -0.92
N LEU A 13 -13.51 10.47 -1.11
CA LEU A 13 -12.57 10.09 -0.06
C LEU A 13 -11.27 10.87 -0.28
N ARG A 14 -10.78 11.53 0.77
CA ARG A 14 -9.52 12.29 0.71
C ARG A 14 -8.55 11.68 1.70
N LEU A 15 -7.45 11.14 1.17
CA LEU A 15 -6.48 10.38 1.94
C LEU A 15 -5.11 11.05 1.95
N VAL A 16 -4.44 10.94 3.08
CA VAL A 16 -3.01 11.21 3.20
C VAL A 16 -2.30 9.91 3.55
N LEU A 17 -1.07 9.75 3.07
CA LEU A 17 -0.31 8.52 3.25
C LEU A 17 0.84 8.73 4.23
N GLN A 18 1.08 7.71 5.03
CA GLN A 18 2.21 7.65 5.94
C GLN A 18 2.95 6.35 5.74
N THR A 19 4.27 6.42 5.82
CA THR A 19 5.10 5.22 5.86
C THR A 19 5.21 4.72 7.30
N ALA A 20 5.21 3.40 7.43
CA ALA A 20 5.42 2.72 8.70
C ALA A 20 6.25 1.46 8.42
N SER A 21 6.53 0.69 9.43
CA SER A 21 7.27 -0.55 9.27
C SER A 21 6.52 -1.69 9.93
N TYR A 22 6.44 -2.83 9.25
CA TYR A 22 6.05 -4.09 9.88
C TYR A 22 7.16 -4.56 10.80
N ALA A 23 6.90 -5.60 11.60
CA ALA A 23 7.91 -6.22 12.43
C ALA A 23 9.11 -6.67 11.61
N ALA A 24 10.32 -6.46 12.13
CA ALA A 24 11.55 -6.82 11.45
C ALA A 24 11.60 -8.31 11.08
N MET A 25 12.16 -8.58 9.91
CA MET A 25 12.37 -9.93 9.39
C MET A 25 13.88 -10.18 9.23
N PRO A 26 14.32 -11.46 9.15
CA PRO A 26 15.75 -11.77 9.01
C PRO A 26 16.46 -11.08 7.85
N HIS A 27 15.76 -10.85 6.74
CA HIS A 27 16.34 -10.23 5.54
C HIS A 27 15.86 -8.80 5.30
N ASN A 28 14.98 -8.29 6.14
CA ASN A 28 14.47 -6.94 6.01
C ASN A 28 14.14 -6.37 7.40
N PRO A 29 15.04 -5.55 7.98
CA PRO A 29 14.82 -4.98 9.30
C PRO A 29 13.67 -3.97 9.36
N ARG A 30 13.28 -3.42 8.20
CA ARG A 30 12.19 -2.43 8.11
C ARG A 30 11.28 -2.70 6.93
N PRO A 31 10.47 -3.77 6.99
CA PRO A 31 9.51 -4.03 5.92
C PRO A 31 8.52 -2.88 5.79
N LEU A 32 8.41 -2.32 4.59
CA LEU A 32 7.60 -1.13 4.36
C LEU A 32 6.12 -1.39 4.53
N ALA A 33 5.45 -0.51 5.26
CA ALA A 33 4.00 -0.42 5.31
C ALA A 33 3.58 0.98 4.87
N ILE A 34 2.51 1.07 4.08
CA ILE A 34 1.91 2.35 3.71
C ILE A 34 0.51 2.40 4.28
N VAL A 35 0.31 3.37 5.15
CA VAL A 35 -0.93 3.56 5.90
C VAL A 35 -1.67 4.75 5.33
N ALA A 36 -2.96 4.58 5.07
CA ALA A 36 -3.83 5.66 4.60
C ALA A 36 -4.68 6.19 5.75
N ARG A 37 -4.74 7.52 5.87
CA ARG A 37 -5.59 8.21 6.83
C ARG A 37 -6.45 9.23 6.10
N GLU A 38 -7.61 9.54 6.62
CA GLU A 38 -8.42 10.63 6.07
C GLU A 38 -7.76 11.98 6.38
N GLU A 39 -7.85 12.91 5.43
CA GLU A 39 -7.24 14.24 5.55
C GLU A 39 -7.73 15.00 6.79
N ASN A 40 -9.03 14.95 7.04
CA ASN A 40 -9.65 15.60 8.21
C ASN A 40 -10.41 14.54 9.00
N PRO A 41 -9.72 13.68 9.75
CA PRO A 41 -10.37 12.59 10.45
C PRO A 41 -11.17 13.12 11.65
N GLU A 42 -12.34 12.55 11.87
CA GLU A 42 -13.11 12.75 13.10
C GLU A 42 -12.32 12.21 14.30
N TYR A 43 -11.57 11.13 14.08
CA TYR A 43 -10.71 10.52 15.06
C TYR A 43 -9.28 10.48 14.50
N PRO A 44 -8.42 11.48 14.86
CA PRO A 44 -7.10 11.65 14.23
C PRO A 44 -6.15 10.45 14.36
N ASP A 45 -6.36 9.62 15.36
CA ASP A 45 -5.50 8.44 15.60
C ASP A 45 -5.93 7.21 14.82
N GLU A 46 -7.06 7.26 14.13
CA GLU A 46 -7.57 6.13 13.38
C GLU A 46 -6.95 6.04 11.99
N THR A 47 -6.54 4.83 11.65
CA THR A 47 -6.12 4.47 10.30
C THR A 47 -7.35 4.17 9.45
N TYR A 48 -7.45 4.78 8.27
CA TYR A 48 -8.50 4.43 7.32
C TYR A 48 -8.29 3.02 6.75
N GLY A 49 -7.06 2.74 6.37
CA GLY A 49 -6.69 1.43 5.86
C GLY A 49 -5.21 1.32 5.61
N VAL A 50 -4.76 0.12 5.26
CA VAL A 50 -3.38 -0.16 4.91
C VAL A 50 -3.33 -0.56 3.43
N VAL A 51 -2.46 0.09 2.67
CA VAL A 51 -2.30 -0.15 1.23
C VAL A 51 -1.54 -1.44 0.96
N THR A 52 -0.52 -1.70 1.77
CA THR A 52 0.41 -2.80 1.58
C THR A 52 -0.02 -4.05 2.34
N VAL A 53 0.57 -5.18 1.97
CA VAL A 53 0.39 -6.47 2.63
C VAL A 53 1.76 -6.99 2.99
N ASN A 54 1.92 -7.45 4.24
CA ASN A 54 3.15 -8.12 4.66
C ASN A 54 3.01 -9.62 4.36
N MET A 55 3.67 -10.07 3.32
CA MET A 55 3.57 -11.46 2.89
C MET A 55 4.36 -12.40 3.80
N ASP A 56 3.95 -13.67 3.81
CA ASP A 56 4.63 -14.72 4.56
C ASP A 56 6.12 -14.75 4.22
N PRO A 57 7.02 -14.84 5.23
CA PRO A 57 8.46 -14.86 5.01
C PRO A 57 8.94 -15.95 4.06
N HIS A 58 8.24 -17.08 4.00
CA HIS A 58 8.62 -18.18 3.13
C HIS A 58 8.26 -17.95 1.67
N THR A 59 7.31 -17.08 1.38
CA THR A 59 6.81 -16.83 0.03
C THR A 59 7.26 -15.49 -0.54
N GLY A 60 7.32 -14.43 0.29
CA GLY A 60 7.56 -13.08 -0.18
C GLY A 60 8.84 -12.42 0.28
N LEU A 61 9.62 -13.11 1.10
CA LEU A 61 10.74 -12.50 1.81
C LEU A 61 11.79 -11.87 0.89
N LYS A 62 12.17 -12.58 -0.17
CA LYS A 62 13.22 -12.13 -1.09
C LYS A 62 12.84 -10.87 -1.85
N ASP A 63 11.54 -10.65 -2.04
CA ASP A 63 11.03 -9.56 -2.85
C ASP A 63 10.68 -8.32 -2.02
N GLN A 64 10.42 -8.50 -0.72
CA GLN A 64 10.04 -7.42 0.19
C GLN A 64 11.26 -6.76 0.83
N THR A 65 12.16 -6.23 0.03
CA THR A 65 13.38 -5.57 0.50
C THR A 65 13.36 -4.08 0.17
N GLY A 66 14.01 -3.27 1.01
CA GLY A 66 14.08 -1.83 0.81
C GLY A 66 12.67 -1.20 0.83
N ASP A 67 12.36 -0.42 -0.19
CA ASP A 67 11.08 0.28 -0.33
C ASP A 67 10.08 -0.51 -1.19
N ARG A 68 10.25 -1.81 -1.30
CA ARG A 68 9.34 -2.69 -2.04
C ARG A 68 8.32 -3.30 -1.11
N ALA A 69 7.08 -3.35 -1.56
CA ALA A 69 5.99 -3.98 -0.82
C ALA A 69 4.92 -4.51 -1.75
N PHE A 70 4.28 -5.60 -1.34
CA PHE A 70 3.10 -6.11 -2.03
C PHE A 70 1.89 -5.26 -1.70
N VAL A 71 1.01 -5.08 -2.67
CA VAL A 71 -0.15 -4.20 -2.55
C VAL A 71 -1.43 -5.00 -2.49
N LYS A 72 -2.31 -4.56 -1.61
CA LYS A 72 -3.64 -5.14 -1.42
C LYS A 72 -4.56 -4.66 -2.55
N THR A 73 -5.11 -5.62 -3.32
CA THR A 73 -6.00 -5.29 -4.45
C THR A 73 -7.42 -5.81 -4.26
N TYR A 74 -7.74 -6.30 -3.06
CA TYR A 74 -9.03 -6.92 -2.79
C TYR A 74 -9.50 -6.61 -1.36
N GLY A 75 -10.69 -7.10 -1.02
CA GLY A 75 -11.27 -6.97 0.32
C GLY A 75 -12.19 -5.77 0.46
N GLU A 76 -12.55 -5.43 1.68
CA GLU A 76 -13.47 -4.33 1.98
C GLU A 76 -12.98 -2.99 1.46
N ASN A 77 -11.66 -2.81 1.42
CA ASN A 77 -11.02 -1.59 0.94
C ASN A 77 -10.53 -1.74 -0.50
N GLY A 78 -10.88 -2.83 -1.19
CA GLY A 78 -10.32 -3.15 -2.50
C GLY A 78 -10.65 -2.14 -3.60
N HIS A 79 -11.72 -1.38 -3.45
CA HIS A 79 -12.13 -0.39 -4.45
C HIS A 79 -11.27 0.88 -4.43
N TRP A 80 -10.75 1.30 -3.28
CA TRP A 80 -9.97 2.53 -3.18
C TRP A 80 -8.49 2.31 -3.45
N VAL A 81 -7.96 1.14 -3.14
CA VAL A 81 -6.54 0.85 -3.33
C VAL A 81 -6.12 0.87 -4.80
N PRO A 82 -6.85 0.22 -5.74
CA PRO A 82 -6.49 0.29 -7.16
C PRO A 82 -6.45 1.72 -7.70
N GLU A 83 -7.42 2.55 -7.33
CA GLU A 83 -7.45 3.95 -7.78
C GLU A 83 -6.30 4.75 -7.17
N LEU A 84 -6.01 4.55 -5.89
CA LEU A 84 -4.85 5.17 -5.25
C LEU A 84 -3.56 4.77 -5.96
N MET A 85 -3.38 3.48 -6.24
CA MET A 85 -2.18 2.99 -6.92
C MET A 85 -2.04 3.56 -8.31
N ARG A 86 -3.16 3.74 -9.04
CA ARG A 86 -3.14 4.39 -10.35
C ARG A 86 -2.59 5.83 -10.24
N GLN A 87 -2.99 6.56 -9.22
CA GLN A 87 -2.49 7.92 -8.99
C GLN A 87 -1.02 7.92 -8.59
N LEU A 88 -0.59 6.99 -7.75
CA LEU A 88 0.81 6.86 -7.34
C LEU A 88 1.71 6.47 -8.52
N GLU A 89 1.25 5.58 -9.40
CA GLU A 89 1.99 5.23 -10.60
C GLU A 89 2.13 6.43 -11.54
N LYS A 90 1.06 7.18 -11.72
CA LYS A 90 1.06 8.36 -12.58
C LYS A 90 2.03 9.44 -12.10
N SER A 91 2.15 9.61 -10.79
CA SER A 91 3.06 10.60 -10.20
C SER A 91 4.50 10.09 -10.07
N GLY A 92 4.74 8.81 -10.29
CA GLY A 92 6.04 8.19 -10.10
C GLY A 92 6.34 7.78 -8.65
N ALA A 93 5.39 7.94 -7.74
CA ALA A 93 5.57 7.56 -6.33
C ALA A 93 5.56 6.04 -6.13
N ALA A 94 4.98 5.30 -7.06
CA ALA A 94 4.99 3.84 -7.07
C ALA A 94 5.34 3.35 -8.47
N VAL A 95 6.21 2.36 -8.56
CA VAL A 95 6.66 1.77 -9.81
C VAL A 95 6.45 0.26 -9.75
N ARG A 96 5.79 -0.29 -10.76
CA ARG A 96 5.60 -1.74 -10.86
C ARG A 96 6.93 -2.43 -11.09
N THR A 97 7.21 -3.48 -10.33
CA THR A 97 8.41 -4.28 -10.52
C THR A 97 8.23 -5.37 -11.57
N GLY A 98 6.99 -5.66 -11.97
CA GLY A 98 6.66 -6.78 -12.83
C GLY A 98 6.50 -8.11 -12.09
N ARG A 99 6.74 -8.14 -10.79
CA ARG A 99 6.59 -9.33 -9.96
C ARG A 99 5.28 -9.30 -9.17
N SER A 100 4.75 -10.47 -8.88
CA SER A 100 3.55 -10.61 -8.08
C SER A 100 3.56 -11.96 -7.35
N LEU A 101 2.75 -12.08 -6.31
CA LEU A 101 2.50 -13.35 -5.63
C LEU A 101 1.02 -13.66 -5.65
N GLU A 102 0.70 -14.93 -5.81
CA GLU A 102 -0.66 -15.44 -5.69
C GLU A 102 -0.78 -16.16 -4.34
N ASN A 103 -1.90 -15.94 -3.64
CA ASN A 103 -2.12 -16.49 -2.30
C ASN A 103 -2.65 -17.92 -2.28
N GLY A 104 -2.72 -18.62 -3.42
CA GLY A 104 -3.30 -19.96 -3.52
C GLY A 104 -4.83 -19.97 -3.64
N ARG A 105 -5.48 -18.80 -3.59
CA ARG A 105 -6.94 -18.63 -3.73
C ARG A 105 -7.30 -17.79 -4.95
N GLY A 106 -6.37 -17.60 -5.86
CA GLY A 106 -6.56 -16.79 -7.05
C GLY A 106 -6.37 -15.30 -6.84
N VAL A 107 -6.03 -14.85 -5.63
CA VAL A 107 -5.76 -13.43 -5.37
C VAL A 107 -4.30 -13.13 -5.65
N ILE A 108 -4.06 -12.11 -6.47
CA ILE A 108 -2.72 -11.70 -6.89
C ILE A 108 -2.35 -10.40 -6.17
N PHE A 109 -1.15 -10.39 -5.58
CA PHE A 109 -0.59 -9.22 -4.92
C PHE A 109 0.59 -8.72 -5.75
N PRO A 110 0.44 -7.60 -6.47
CA PRO A 110 1.56 -7.03 -7.23
C PRO A 110 2.60 -6.43 -6.28
N LEU A 111 3.87 -6.57 -6.66
CA LEU A 111 4.99 -5.96 -5.95
C LEU A 111 5.32 -4.62 -6.58
N TYR A 112 5.34 -3.58 -5.75
CA TYR A 112 5.72 -2.23 -6.15
C TYR A 112 6.98 -1.77 -5.44
N GLU A 113 7.74 -0.93 -6.10
CA GLU A 113 8.77 -0.13 -5.46
C GLU A 113 8.19 1.26 -5.23
N PHE A 114 8.22 1.69 -3.99
CA PHE A 114 7.69 3.00 -3.60
C PHE A 114 8.81 4.01 -3.44
N LYS A 115 8.48 5.27 -3.64
CA LYS A 115 9.36 6.40 -3.38
C LYS A 115 8.75 7.21 -2.25
N PRO A 116 9.15 6.95 -0.99
CA PRO A 116 8.51 7.57 0.19
C PRO A 116 8.50 9.09 0.14
N GLU A 117 9.52 9.69 -0.47
CA GLU A 117 9.63 11.14 -0.61
C GLU A 117 8.56 11.75 -1.52
N LEU A 118 7.87 10.93 -2.31
CA LEU A 118 6.83 11.39 -3.25
C LEU A 118 5.41 11.07 -2.77
N LEU A 119 5.27 10.42 -1.64
CA LEU A 119 3.96 10.04 -1.09
C LEU A 119 3.18 11.19 -0.46
#